data_6a70d62538117fe4b537d857c79e3d63
#
_entry.id   6a70d62538117fe4b537d857c79e3d63
#
_cell.length_a   1.000
_cell.length_b   1.000
_cell.length_c   1.000
_cell.angle_alpha   90.00
_cell.angle_beta   90.00
_cell.angle_gamma   90.00
#
_symmetry.space_group_name_H-M   'P 1'
#
loop_
_entity.id
_entity.type
_entity.pdbx_description
1 polymer ?
#
loop_
_entity_poly.entity_id
_entity_poly.type
_entity_poly.pdbx_seq_one_letter_code
_entity_poly.pdbx_strand_id
1 'polypeptide(L)'
;MKKAIMLFLLAMLAVFVSVAAAEDTITVMVPPVSGTYLDDIDVWAAEFMEANPDIKIEVIKTSWEDHNGKLQTMAAAGEAPDIAEVSYSSIGSYVELGVGIEIDKYLDPERLADYDQNALDYMSIEGNVYGLPLYITIQAIGGNREMLEAAGADIASIQANGWSLDEFMEVIKNGTKDDTFGFVFANAGVTASDFLNIFGVSAGLTNAFNNDLKYTYTSDNMLKLLEAVEAMTKSGYMPNYGVEAGKRMVMCQTGNAMIFGKAMPLFELNFKRNNAAIDANDGSAVADSIKVDYAFLPVPTMEGMTESCFGSVDGLIALRNNKTTDEHLKNVVAFLDYLCSGDRAAIVDAPLLLEPVCKSGREAYPKYEETGLDEGNVAAAARSISLVVAPPAGITAEQSANALLLMNETIIPKFQSLLAGETTAQEAFDAIKAAALEVFDESDCVFGAL
;
A
#
# COMPACT_ATOMS: atom_id res chain seq x y z
N MET A 1 5.36 -27.91 71.25
CA MET A 1 5.94 -26.78 70.47
C MET A 1 6.66 -27.20 69.20
N LYS A 2 7.49 -28.27 69.14
CA LYS A 2 8.18 -28.67 67.89
C LYS A 2 7.23 -29.14 66.68
N LYS A 3 6.06 -29.76 66.98
CA LYS A 3 5.10 -30.19 65.99
C LYS A 3 4.24 -29.05 65.40
N ALA A 4 4.00 -27.98 66.18
CA ALA A 4 3.25 -26.82 65.68
C ALA A 4 4.08 -25.92 64.74
N ILE A 5 5.41 -25.82 65.03
CA ILE A 5 6.36 -25.06 64.17
C ILE A 5 6.58 -25.78 62.84
N MET A 6 6.55 -27.12 62.81
CA MET A 6 6.69 -27.87 61.55
C MET A 6 5.46 -27.81 60.67
N LEU A 7 4.24 -27.70 61.23
CA LEU A 7 3.02 -27.46 60.44
C LEU A 7 2.93 -26.04 59.88
N PHE A 8 3.46 -25.05 60.61
CA PHE A 8 3.46 -23.65 60.14
C PHE A 8 4.50 -23.42 59.03
N LEU A 9 5.63 -24.10 59.06
CA LEU A 9 6.62 -24.11 57.99
C LEU A 9 6.15 -24.85 56.75
N LEU A 10 5.35 -25.94 56.88
CA LEU A 10 4.72 -26.60 55.71
C LEU A 10 3.59 -25.77 55.09
N ALA A 11 2.84 -25.01 55.89
CA ALA A 11 1.79 -24.10 55.40
C ALA A 11 2.37 -22.84 54.70
N MET A 12 3.58 -22.38 55.05
CA MET A 12 4.26 -21.31 54.34
C MET A 12 4.96 -21.76 53.07
N LEU A 13 5.28 -23.05 52.91
CA LEU A 13 5.84 -23.57 51.65
C LEU A 13 4.76 -23.86 50.56
N ALA A 14 3.47 -23.83 50.91
CA ALA A 14 2.37 -24.12 50.00
C ALA A 14 1.80 -22.88 49.26
N VAL A 15 2.36 -21.67 49.46
CA VAL A 15 1.86 -20.42 48.92
C VAL A 15 2.70 -19.85 47.77
N PHE A 16 3.81 -20.48 47.40
CA PHE A 16 4.64 -20.04 46.29
C PHE A 16 4.89 -21.16 45.25
N VAL A 17 3.85 -21.83 44.80
CA VAL A 17 3.84 -22.33 43.44
C VAL A 17 3.03 -21.31 42.63
N SER A 18 3.61 -20.17 42.33
CA SER A 18 3.25 -19.48 41.13
C SER A 18 3.61 -20.45 40.01
N VAL A 19 2.62 -21.14 39.50
CA VAL A 19 2.70 -21.69 38.12
C VAL A 19 3.01 -20.44 37.31
N ALA A 20 4.25 -20.26 36.89
CA ALA A 20 4.56 -19.37 35.80
C ALA A 20 3.74 -19.93 34.66
N ALA A 21 2.60 -19.29 34.33
CA ALA A 21 1.91 -19.55 33.13
C ALA A 21 2.97 -19.42 32.02
N ALA A 22 3.01 -20.36 31.10
CA ALA A 22 3.92 -20.23 29.97
C ALA A 22 3.57 -18.90 29.28
N GLU A 23 4.55 -18.01 29.19
CA GLU A 23 4.43 -16.71 28.56
C GLU A 23 3.94 -16.90 27.11
N ASP A 24 2.78 -16.33 26.78
CA ASP A 24 2.22 -16.42 25.42
C ASP A 24 2.97 -15.43 24.50
N THR A 25 3.72 -15.95 23.54
CA THR A 25 4.55 -15.10 22.66
C THR A 25 3.84 -14.86 21.35
N ILE A 26 3.56 -13.59 21.05
CA ILE A 26 2.99 -13.09 19.80
C ILE A 26 4.10 -12.46 18.96
N THR A 27 4.21 -12.89 17.72
CA THR A 27 5.16 -12.33 16.75
C THR A 27 4.44 -11.39 15.80
N VAL A 28 4.97 -10.19 15.58
CA VAL A 28 4.44 -9.21 14.62
C VAL A 28 5.50 -8.80 13.61
N MET A 29 5.19 -8.87 12.33
CA MET A 29 6.11 -8.54 11.23
C MET A 29 5.62 -7.31 10.49
N VAL A 30 6.47 -6.26 10.45
CA VAL A 30 6.12 -4.95 9.87
C VAL A 30 7.27 -4.32 9.08
N PRO A 31 6.95 -3.60 7.98
CA PRO A 31 7.88 -2.73 7.26
C PRO A 31 7.83 -1.29 7.85
N PRO A 32 8.71 -0.37 7.40
CA PRO A 32 8.71 1.02 7.85
C PRO A 32 7.59 1.83 7.16
N VAL A 33 6.37 1.81 7.69
CA VAL A 33 5.19 2.54 7.18
C VAL A 33 5.44 4.05 7.15
N SER A 34 6.06 4.59 8.21
CA SER A 34 6.50 5.98 8.30
C SER A 34 7.92 6.08 8.82
N GLY A 35 8.46 7.31 8.91
CA GLY A 35 9.82 7.52 9.43
C GLY A 35 10.01 7.13 10.89
N THR A 36 8.94 7.03 11.69
CA THR A 36 8.97 6.69 13.12
C THR A 36 8.33 5.34 13.43
N TYR A 37 7.56 4.76 12.50
CA TYR A 37 6.70 3.60 12.76
C TYR A 37 7.41 2.41 13.41
N LEU A 38 8.66 2.11 12.98
CA LEU A 38 9.42 0.99 13.57
C LEU A 38 9.87 1.24 15.01
N ASP A 39 9.99 2.49 15.44
CA ASP A 39 10.28 2.86 16.82
C ASP A 39 8.98 2.92 17.63
N ASP A 40 7.90 3.44 17.03
CA ASP A 40 6.58 3.52 17.64
C ASP A 40 6.04 2.12 17.98
N ILE A 41 6.20 1.13 17.09
CA ILE A 41 5.71 -0.24 17.35
C ILE A 41 6.46 -0.91 18.51
N ASP A 42 7.75 -0.62 18.72
CA ASP A 42 8.49 -1.11 19.90
C ASP A 42 7.92 -0.54 21.20
N VAL A 43 7.56 0.76 21.19
CA VAL A 43 6.93 1.43 22.33
C VAL A 43 5.56 0.82 22.61
N TRP A 44 4.71 0.67 21.57
CA TRP A 44 3.37 0.08 21.71
C TRP A 44 3.42 -1.39 22.16
N ALA A 45 4.38 -2.16 21.68
CA ALA A 45 4.61 -3.53 22.14
C ALA A 45 4.97 -3.57 23.63
N ALA A 46 5.84 -2.66 24.10
CA ALA A 46 6.21 -2.56 25.50
C ALA A 46 5.02 -2.14 26.40
N GLU A 47 4.22 -1.15 25.97
CA GLU A 47 3.01 -0.71 26.65
C GLU A 47 1.96 -1.83 26.76
N PHE A 48 1.78 -2.60 25.68
CA PHE A 48 0.85 -3.73 25.69
C PHE A 48 1.30 -4.84 26.62
N MET A 49 2.60 -5.17 26.65
CA MET A 49 3.19 -6.13 27.58
C MET A 49 3.08 -5.67 29.05
N GLU A 50 3.23 -4.38 29.35
CA GLU A 50 3.03 -3.84 30.70
C GLU A 50 1.59 -4.03 31.17
N ALA A 51 0.61 -3.83 30.27
CA ALA A 51 -0.79 -4.05 30.56
C ALA A 51 -1.21 -5.54 30.61
N ASN A 52 -0.44 -6.42 29.94
CA ASN A 52 -0.72 -7.86 29.81
C ASN A 52 0.55 -8.68 30.14
N PRO A 53 0.89 -8.84 31.42
CA PRO A 53 2.20 -9.39 31.84
C PRO A 53 2.41 -10.87 31.48
N ASP A 54 1.38 -11.60 31.10
CA ASP A 54 1.45 -12.99 30.66
C ASP A 54 1.68 -13.11 29.13
N ILE A 55 1.77 -11.97 28.42
CA ILE A 55 1.98 -11.90 26.97
C ILE A 55 3.35 -11.30 26.69
N LYS A 56 4.09 -11.90 25.75
CA LYS A 56 5.32 -11.37 25.17
C LYS A 56 5.10 -10.99 23.71
N ILE A 57 5.57 -9.82 23.30
CA ILE A 57 5.55 -9.39 21.91
C ILE A 57 6.97 -9.42 21.33
N GLU A 58 7.11 -10.03 20.16
CA GLU A 58 8.36 -10.05 19.39
C GLU A 58 8.12 -9.36 18.03
N VAL A 59 8.82 -8.23 17.80
CA VAL A 59 8.69 -7.45 16.56
C VAL A 59 9.73 -7.89 15.56
N ILE A 60 9.29 -8.27 14.35
CA ILE A 60 10.12 -8.62 13.20
C ILE A 60 10.10 -7.45 12.23
N LYS A 61 11.15 -6.63 12.25
CA LYS A 61 11.30 -5.48 11.36
C LYS A 61 11.85 -5.91 10.01
N THR A 62 11.28 -5.39 8.93
CA THR A 62 11.68 -5.68 7.55
C THR A 62 11.86 -4.41 6.75
N SER A 63 12.43 -4.49 5.54
CA SER A 63 12.32 -3.45 4.52
C SER A 63 11.07 -3.70 3.67
N TRP A 64 10.59 -2.68 2.95
CA TRP A 64 9.50 -2.85 1.99
C TRP A 64 9.86 -3.86 0.88
N GLU A 65 11.12 -3.86 0.44
CA GLU A 65 11.62 -4.73 -0.62
C GLU A 65 11.59 -6.22 -0.22
N ASP A 66 11.93 -6.51 1.05
CA ASP A 66 12.05 -7.91 1.53
C ASP A 66 10.77 -8.44 2.18
N HIS A 67 9.86 -7.55 2.60
CA HIS A 67 8.73 -7.88 3.46
C HIS A 67 7.85 -9.01 2.88
N ASN A 68 7.31 -8.80 1.67
CA ASN A 68 6.38 -9.74 1.06
C ASN A 68 7.05 -11.10 0.77
N GLY A 69 8.26 -11.10 0.23
CA GLY A 69 9.00 -12.35 -0.07
C GLY A 69 9.31 -13.16 1.17
N LYS A 70 9.72 -12.48 2.25
CA LYS A 70 9.99 -13.12 3.54
C LYS A 70 8.72 -13.69 4.16
N LEU A 71 7.63 -12.90 4.17
CA LEU A 71 6.34 -13.33 4.71
C LEU A 71 5.78 -14.56 3.98
N GLN A 72 5.79 -14.54 2.65
CA GLN A 72 5.36 -15.69 1.84
C GLN A 72 6.19 -16.94 2.12
N THR A 73 7.52 -16.79 2.24
CA THR A 73 8.41 -17.92 2.55
C THR A 73 8.10 -18.51 3.92
N MET A 74 7.90 -17.67 4.94
CA MET A 74 7.55 -18.10 6.30
C MET A 74 6.18 -18.77 6.32
N ALA A 75 5.18 -18.20 5.63
CA ALA A 75 3.83 -18.76 5.54
C ALA A 75 3.83 -20.14 4.90
N ALA A 76 4.53 -20.30 3.77
CA ALA A 76 4.66 -21.59 3.08
C ALA A 76 5.38 -22.66 3.92
N ALA A 77 6.29 -22.25 4.81
CA ALA A 77 6.99 -23.14 5.74
C ALA A 77 6.16 -23.50 7.00
N GLY A 78 4.97 -22.89 7.21
CA GLY A 78 4.18 -23.04 8.42
C GLY A 78 4.77 -22.29 9.63
N GLU A 79 5.65 -21.32 9.37
CA GLU A 79 6.36 -20.49 10.36
C GLU A 79 5.95 -19.01 10.24
N ALA A 80 4.74 -18.74 9.74
CA ALA A 80 4.23 -17.37 9.63
C ALA A 80 4.31 -16.63 10.99
N PRO A 81 4.57 -15.33 11.03
CA PRO A 81 4.33 -14.52 12.22
C PRO A 81 2.83 -14.56 12.56
N ASP A 82 2.49 -14.27 13.82
CA ASP A 82 1.08 -14.27 14.24
C ASP A 82 0.31 -13.09 13.68
N ILE A 83 1.00 -11.95 13.49
CA ILE A 83 0.48 -10.74 12.86
C ILE A 83 1.47 -10.30 11.78
N ALA A 84 0.96 -9.89 10.63
CA ALA A 84 1.77 -9.25 9.60
C ALA A 84 1.03 -8.08 8.95
N GLU A 85 1.79 -7.04 8.60
CA GLU A 85 1.28 -6.00 7.71
C GLU A 85 1.25 -6.52 6.28
N VAL A 86 0.15 -6.27 5.58
CA VAL A 86 -0.05 -6.66 4.19
C VAL A 86 -0.89 -5.64 3.44
N SER A 87 -0.67 -5.56 2.13
CA SER A 87 -1.65 -4.93 1.25
C SER A 87 -2.85 -5.86 1.03
N TYR A 88 -4.02 -5.29 0.91
CA TYR A 88 -5.28 -6.00 0.69
C TYR A 88 -5.20 -7.05 -0.44
N SER A 89 -4.47 -6.75 -1.50
CA SER A 89 -4.33 -7.63 -2.67
C SER A 89 -3.63 -8.96 -2.37
N SER A 90 -2.93 -9.05 -1.24
CA SER A 90 -2.20 -10.25 -0.83
C SER A 90 -3.01 -11.17 0.09
N ILE A 91 -4.11 -10.70 0.69
CA ILE A 91 -4.89 -11.45 1.69
C ILE A 91 -5.39 -12.79 1.12
N GLY A 92 -5.94 -12.76 -0.11
CA GLY A 92 -6.45 -13.95 -0.77
C GLY A 92 -5.43 -15.09 -0.86
N SER A 93 -4.15 -14.77 -1.11
CA SER A 93 -3.09 -15.78 -1.18
C SER A 93 -2.82 -16.46 0.16
N TYR A 94 -2.89 -15.74 1.28
CA TYR A 94 -2.74 -16.33 2.63
C TYR A 94 -3.97 -17.13 3.05
N VAL A 95 -5.16 -16.73 2.61
CA VAL A 95 -6.40 -17.52 2.80
C VAL A 95 -6.34 -18.82 2.01
N GLU A 96 -5.91 -18.78 0.76
CA GLU A 96 -5.74 -19.97 -0.10
C GLU A 96 -4.69 -20.94 0.45
N LEU A 97 -3.61 -20.42 1.02
CA LEU A 97 -2.60 -21.22 1.74
C LEU A 97 -3.13 -21.83 3.05
N GLY A 98 -4.33 -21.46 3.50
CA GLY A 98 -4.94 -21.92 4.74
C GLY A 98 -4.29 -21.34 6.01
N VAL A 99 -3.51 -20.27 5.89
CA VAL A 99 -2.84 -19.60 7.02
C VAL A 99 -3.56 -18.31 7.47
N GLY A 100 -4.40 -17.71 6.64
CA GLY A 100 -5.23 -16.55 7.03
C GLY A 100 -6.24 -16.93 8.12
N ILE A 101 -6.42 -16.07 9.12
CA ILE A 101 -7.35 -16.25 10.23
C ILE A 101 -8.50 -15.25 10.11
N GLU A 102 -9.75 -15.75 10.14
CA GLU A 102 -10.94 -14.91 10.29
C GLU A 102 -10.96 -14.31 11.69
N ILE A 103 -10.80 -12.98 11.79
CA ILE A 103 -10.66 -12.28 13.08
C ILE A 103 -11.97 -11.85 13.72
N ASP A 104 -13.03 -11.70 12.94
CA ASP A 104 -14.38 -11.32 13.41
C ASP A 104 -14.95 -12.26 14.48
N LYS A 105 -14.48 -13.51 14.54
CA LYS A 105 -14.81 -14.49 15.59
C LYS A 105 -14.21 -14.17 16.97
N TYR A 106 -13.18 -13.32 17.01
CA TYR A 106 -12.40 -13.00 18.21
C TYR A 106 -12.56 -11.54 18.63
N LEU A 107 -13.14 -10.68 17.76
CA LEU A 107 -13.40 -9.26 18.04
C LEU A 107 -14.84 -9.05 18.49
N ASP A 108 -15.02 -8.13 19.44
CA ASP A 108 -16.32 -7.61 19.78
C ASP A 108 -16.92 -6.87 18.57
N PRO A 109 -18.21 -7.10 18.21
CA PRO A 109 -18.87 -6.37 17.13
C PRO A 109 -18.81 -4.84 17.26
N GLU A 110 -18.75 -4.30 18.49
CA GLU A 110 -18.58 -2.86 18.73
C GLU A 110 -17.19 -2.36 18.27
N ARG A 111 -16.16 -3.23 18.34
CA ARG A 111 -14.82 -2.90 17.85
C ARG A 111 -14.76 -2.88 16.33
N LEU A 112 -15.39 -3.83 15.65
CA LEU A 112 -15.52 -3.80 14.20
C LEU A 112 -16.30 -2.57 13.72
N ALA A 113 -17.32 -2.14 14.44
CA ALA A 113 -18.12 -0.95 14.11
C ALA A 113 -17.35 0.38 14.30
N ASP A 114 -16.16 0.36 14.88
CA ASP A 114 -15.26 1.52 14.94
C ASP A 114 -14.64 1.83 13.55
N TYR A 115 -14.41 0.82 12.73
CA TYR A 115 -13.79 0.95 11.41
C TYR A 115 -14.81 1.31 10.33
N ASP A 116 -14.35 2.00 9.29
CA ASP A 116 -15.15 2.29 8.12
C ASP A 116 -15.40 1.01 7.32
N GLN A 117 -16.65 0.76 6.96
CA GLN A 117 -17.05 -0.49 6.30
C GLN A 117 -16.29 -0.70 4.98
N ASN A 118 -16.11 0.35 4.16
CA ASN A 118 -15.34 0.26 2.93
C ASN A 118 -13.88 -0.16 3.17
N ALA A 119 -13.25 0.27 4.26
CA ALA A 119 -11.89 -0.14 4.61
C ALA A 119 -11.84 -1.60 5.11
N LEU A 120 -12.86 -2.05 5.86
CA LEU A 120 -13.00 -3.46 6.26
C LEU A 120 -13.26 -4.36 5.06
N ASP A 121 -14.00 -3.90 4.06
CA ASP A 121 -14.29 -4.68 2.84
C ASP A 121 -12.99 -5.04 2.09
N TYR A 122 -11.99 -4.15 2.08
CA TYR A 122 -10.67 -4.45 1.56
C TYR A 122 -9.92 -5.55 2.36
N MET A 123 -10.17 -5.63 3.67
CA MET A 123 -9.54 -6.62 4.56
C MET A 123 -10.33 -7.91 4.65
N SER A 124 -11.33 -8.09 3.78
CA SER A 124 -12.26 -9.21 3.78
C SER A 124 -12.14 -10.05 2.52
N ILE A 125 -12.34 -11.37 2.67
CA ILE A 125 -12.47 -12.33 1.57
C ILE A 125 -13.78 -13.09 1.79
N GLU A 126 -14.63 -13.13 0.77
CA GLU A 126 -15.95 -13.79 0.82
C GLU A 126 -16.83 -13.33 2.01
N GLY A 127 -16.66 -12.06 2.42
CA GLY A 127 -17.40 -11.45 3.52
C GLY A 127 -16.88 -11.74 4.92
N ASN A 128 -15.80 -12.52 5.06
CA ASN A 128 -15.12 -12.77 6.34
C ASN A 128 -13.93 -11.81 6.48
N VAL A 129 -13.75 -11.22 7.66
CA VAL A 129 -12.69 -10.26 7.96
C VAL A 129 -11.42 -11.00 8.41
N TYR A 130 -10.30 -10.77 7.73
CA TYR A 130 -9.00 -11.41 8.03
C TYR A 130 -8.00 -10.47 8.70
N GLY A 131 -8.29 -9.18 8.73
CA GLY A 131 -7.42 -8.19 9.35
C GLY A 131 -8.10 -6.86 9.59
N LEU A 132 -7.41 -5.93 10.24
CA LEU A 132 -7.88 -4.57 10.44
C LEU A 132 -7.08 -3.61 9.57
N PRO A 133 -7.76 -2.66 8.91
CA PRO A 133 -7.08 -1.66 8.09
C PRO A 133 -6.27 -0.71 8.97
N LEU A 134 -5.05 -0.40 8.54
CA LEU A 134 -4.22 0.65 9.14
C LEU A 134 -4.51 1.98 8.48
N TYR A 135 -4.47 2.03 7.14
CA TYR A 135 -4.68 3.25 6.36
C TYR A 135 -5.16 2.95 4.94
N ILE A 136 -5.77 3.95 4.32
CA ILE A 136 -6.04 3.97 2.87
C ILE A 136 -5.06 4.95 2.24
N THR A 137 -4.11 4.44 1.47
CA THR A 137 -3.25 5.31 0.66
C THR A 137 -3.95 5.73 -0.61
N ILE A 138 -3.74 6.97 -1.03
CA ILE A 138 -3.99 7.42 -2.39
C ILE A 138 -2.66 7.56 -3.11
N GLN A 139 -2.58 7.00 -4.29
CA GLN A 139 -1.37 7.01 -5.09
C GLN A 139 -1.70 7.51 -6.49
N ALA A 140 -0.99 8.55 -6.91
CA ALA A 140 -1.23 9.20 -8.18
C ALA A 140 0.11 9.66 -8.80
N ILE A 141 0.17 10.83 -9.34
CA ILE A 141 1.39 11.44 -9.88
C ILE A 141 1.64 12.79 -9.19
N GLY A 142 2.85 13.29 -9.31
CA GLY A 142 3.23 14.60 -8.80
C GLY A 142 4.52 15.08 -9.44
N GLY A 143 4.85 16.34 -9.25
CA GLY A 143 6.02 16.89 -9.92
C GLY A 143 6.46 18.27 -9.43
N ASN A 144 7.41 18.80 -10.15
CA ASN A 144 7.94 20.14 -9.95
C ASN A 144 7.00 21.19 -10.56
N ARG A 145 6.35 21.98 -9.74
CA ARG A 145 5.36 23.00 -10.11
C ARG A 145 5.90 23.98 -11.17
N GLU A 146 7.10 24.52 -10.95
CA GLU A 146 7.70 25.48 -11.88
C GLU A 146 7.94 24.87 -13.26
N MET A 147 8.41 23.62 -13.32
CA MET A 147 8.62 22.92 -14.58
C MET A 147 7.30 22.59 -15.28
N LEU A 148 6.27 22.18 -14.53
CA LEU A 148 4.92 21.91 -15.02
C LEU A 148 4.29 23.14 -15.65
N GLU A 149 4.32 24.29 -14.96
CA GLU A 149 3.80 25.56 -15.46
C GLU A 149 4.56 26.03 -16.71
N ALA A 150 5.89 25.86 -16.73
CA ALA A 150 6.71 26.17 -17.89
C ALA A 150 6.42 25.26 -19.09
N ALA A 151 5.92 24.04 -18.85
CA ALA A 151 5.48 23.09 -19.88
C ALA A 151 4.01 23.33 -20.33
N GLY A 152 3.30 24.28 -19.69
CA GLY A 152 1.95 24.70 -20.05
C GLY A 152 0.84 24.06 -19.21
N ALA A 153 1.16 23.43 -18.07
CA ALA A 153 0.14 22.85 -17.17
C ALA A 153 -0.56 23.96 -16.36
N ASP A 154 -1.88 23.94 -16.35
CA ASP A 154 -2.70 24.71 -15.39
C ASP A 154 -2.93 23.86 -14.15
N ILE A 155 -1.99 23.93 -13.21
CA ILE A 155 -1.97 23.05 -12.01
C ILE A 155 -3.23 23.23 -11.17
N ALA A 156 -3.71 24.47 -10.99
CA ALA A 156 -4.91 24.72 -10.21
C ALA A 156 -6.16 24.09 -10.86
N SER A 157 -6.28 24.16 -12.19
CA SER A 157 -7.36 23.51 -12.91
C SER A 157 -7.23 21.98 -12.85
N ILE A 158 -6.03 21.43 -13.04
CA ILE A 158 -5.76 20.00 -12.97
C ILE A 158 -6.12 19.43 -11.60
N GLN A 159 -5.71 20.09 -10.54
CA GLN A 159 -5.99 19.69 -9.15
C GLN A 159 -7.49 19.71 -8.85
N ALA A 160 -8.23 20.70 -9.36
CA ALA A 160 -9.65 20.86 -9.11
C ALA A 160 -10.53 19.95 -10.00
N ASN A 161 -10.16 19.72 -11.25
CA ASN A 161 -11.04 19.15 -12.28
C ASN A 161 -10.50 17.87 -12.93
N GLY A 162 -9.24 17.48 -12.66
CA GLY A 162 -8.54 16.46 -13.42
C GLY A 162 -8.05 16.96 -14.78
N TRP A 163 -7.49 16.09 -15.57
CA TRP A 163 -7.01 16.34 -16.93
C TRP A 163 -7.10 15.11 -17.83
N SER A 164 -7.10 15.32 -19.13
CA SER A 164 -7.10 14.23 -20.12
C SER A 164 -5.69 13.67 -20.31
N LEU A 165 -5.62 12.44 -20.84
CA LEU A 165 -4.35 11.84 -21.28
C LEU A 165 -3.68 12.68 -22.36
N ASP A 166 -4.44 13.28 -23.28
CA ASP A 166 -3.90 14.13 -24.35
C ASP A 166 -3.22 15.40 -23.79
N GLU A 167 -3.85 16.07 -22.81
CA GLU A 167 -3.23 17.20 -22.10
C GLU A 167 -1.97 16.77 -21.38
N PHE A 168 -2.00 15.64 -20.68
CA PHE A 168 -0.82 15.07 -20.03
C PHE A 168 0.31 14.80 -21.03
N MET A 169 0.01 14.15 -22.18
CA MET A 169 0.99 13.84 -23.23
C MET A 169 1.61 15.09 -23.81
N GLU A 170 0.84 16.18 -23.98
CA GLU A 170 1.37 17.46 -24.44
C GLU A 170 2.30 18.11 -23.38
N VAL A 171 1.90 18.09 -22.12
CA VAL A 171 2.70 18.64 -21.01
C VAL A 171 4.01 17.86 -20.86
N ILE A 172 4.00 16.52 -20.85
CA ILE A 172 5.24 15.75 -20.73
C ILE A 172 6.14 15.90 -21.96
N LYS A 173 5.58 16.04 -23.16
CA LYS A 173 6.34 16.37 -24.37
C LYS A 173 7.06 17.72 -24.23
N ASN A 174 6.35 18.75 -23.77
CA ASN A 174 6.91 20.10 -23.60
C ASN A 174 7.95 20.16 -22.47
N GLY A 175 7.79 19.32 -21.43
CA GLY A 175 8.72 19.20 -20.31
C GLY A 175 9.92 18.32 -20.57
N THR A 176 9.90 17.51 -21.63
CA THR A 176 11.04 16.64 -21.99
C THR A 176 12.14 17.46 -22.66
N LYS A 177 13.36 17.39 -22.13
CA LYS A 177 14.57 18.06 -22.64
C LYS A 177 15.74 17.08 -22.58
N ASP A 178 16.93 17.47 -23.05
CA ASP A 178 18.11 16.61 -23.22
C ASP A 178 18.39 15.65 -22.03
N ASP A 179 18.40 16.19 -20.79
CA ASP A 179 18.68 15.40 -19.57
C ASP A 179 17.46 15.29 -18.64
N THR A 180 16.25 15.68 -19.12
CA THR A 180 15.03 15.70 -18.32
C THR A 180 13.93 14.92 -19.00
N PHE A 181 13.41 13.89 -18.33
CA PHE A 181 12.19 13.20 -18.74
C PHE A 181 10.95 14.01 -18.33
N GLY A 182 9.96 14.07 -19.21
CA GLY A 182 8.65 14.65 -18.88
C GLY A 182 7.95 13.85 -17.78
N PHE A 183 8.11 12.52 -17.80
CA PHE A 183 7.50 11.61 -16.84
C PHE A 183 8.45 10.45 -16.48
N VAL A 184 8.50 10.09 -15.21
CA VAL A 184 9.15 8.87 -14.73
C VAL A 184 8.22 8.13 -13.77
N PHE A 185 8.38 6.81 -13.64
CA PHE A 185 7.60 6.01 -12.71
C PHE A 185 8.49 4.93 -12.07
N ALA A 186 8.19 4.55 -10.83
CA ALA A 186 8.80 3.37 -10.22
C ALA A 186 8.21 2.11 -10.85
N ASN A 187 8.96 1.49 -11.75
CA ASN A 187 8.49 0.38 -12.58
C ASN A 187 9.53 -0.73 -12.78
N ALA A 188 10.60 -0.74 -11.97
CA ALA A 188 11.59 -1.80 -11.99
C ALA A 188 11.09 -3.04 -11.21
N GLY A 189 11.18 -4.22 -11.82
CA GLY A 189 10.79 -5.49 -11.19
C GLY A 189 9.35 -5.45 -10.67
N VAL A 190 9.14 -5.87 -9.44
CA VAL A 190 7.81 -5.97 -8.81
C VAL A 190 7.08 -4.62 -8.71
N THR A 191 7.80 -3.49 -8.71
CA THR A 191 7.17 -2.15 -8.66
C THR A 191 6.45 -1.79 -9.96
N ALA A 192 6.58 -2.60 -11.03
CA ALA A 192 5.78 -2.44 -12.24
C ALA A 192 4.28 -2.65 -11.96
N SER A 193 3.92 -3.47 -10.96
CA SER A 193 2.52 -3.59 -10.53
C SER A 193 1.95 -2.26 -10.04
N ASP A 194 2.74 -1.44 -9.37
CA ASP A 194 2.31 -0.11 -8.93
C ASP A 194 1.99 0.79 -10.14
N PHE A 195 2.84 0.75 -11.19
CA PHE A 195 2.53 1.49 -12.42
C PHE A 195 1.20 1.05 -13.02
N LEU A 196 1.02 -0.27 -13.17
CA LEU A 196 -0.16 -0.85 -13.80
C LEU A 196 -1.45 -0.54 -13.01
N ASN A 197 -1.38 -0.58 -11.69
CA ASN A 197 -2.51 -0.27 -10.82
C ASN A 197 -2.79 1.25 -10.77
N ILE A 198 -1.76 2.07 -10.57
CA ILE A 198 -1.92 3.52 -10.39
C ILE A 198 -2.22 4.20 -11.73
N PHE A 199 -1.41 3.96 -12.76
CA PHE A 199 -1.62 4.56 -14.08
C PHE A 199 -2.71 3.85 -14.88
N GLY A 200 -3.06 2.60 -14.51
CA GLY A 200 -4.15 1.83 -15.11
C GLY A 200 -5.51 2.48 -14.97
N VAL A 201 -5.74 3.27 -13.90
CA VAL A 201 -6.99 4.02 -13.73
C VAL A 201 -7.23 5.01 -14.87
N SER A 202 -6.16 5.49 -15.54
CA SER A 202 -6.25 6.30 -16.78
C SER A 202 -7.08 5.61 -17.85
N ALA A 203 -6.93 4.31 -18.00
CA ALA A 203 -7.65 3.47 -18.95
C ALA A 203 -8.93 2.85 -18.36
N GLY A 204 -9.36 3.24 -17.17
CA GLY A 204 -10.53 2.66 -16.48
C GLY A 204 -10.25 1.31 -15.82
N LEU A 205 -8.99 0.87 -15.72
CA LEU A 205 -8.59 -0.35 -15.01
C LEU A 205 -8.45 -0.05 -13.52
N THR A 206 -9.56 0.02 -12.81
CA THR A 206 -9.58 0.38 -11.39
C THR A 206 -9.27 -0.80 -10.47
N ASN A 207 -9.59 -2.02 -10.90
CA ASN A 207 -9.34 -3.28 -10.18
C ASN A 207 -9.10 -4.41 -11.18
N ALA A 208 -8.48 -5.50 -10.70
CA ALA A 208 -8.29 -6.71 -11.49
C ALA A 208 -9.62 -7.38 -11.89
N PHE A 209 -10.69 -7.16 -11.10
CA PHE A 209 -12.04 -7.65 -11.38
C PHE A 209 -13.02 -6.49 -11.40
N ASN A 210 -14.03 -6.55 -12.27
CA ASN A 210 -15.15 -5.63 -12.29
C ASN A 210 -16.28 -6.09 -11.33
N ASN A 211 -17.37 -5.33 -11.24
CA ASN A 211 -18.51 -5.65 -10.35
C ASN A 211 -19.24 -6.96 -10.70
N ASP A 212 -19.04 -7.51 -11.89
CA ASP A 212 -19.54 -8.82 -12.30
C ASP A 212 -18.53 -9.94 -12.00
N LEU A 213 -17.47 -9.65 -11.23
CA LEU A 213 -16.37 -10.53 -10.86
C LEU A 213 -15.59 -11.10 -12.06
N LYS A 214 -15.57 -10.36 -13.18
CA LYS A 214 -14.83 -10.73 -14.39
C LYS A 214 -13.46 -10.05 -14.41
N TYR A 215 -12.44 -10.80 -14.81
CA TYR A 215 -11.06 -10.33 -14.92
C TYR A 215 -10.91 -9.26 -16.01
N THR A 216 -10.39 -8.10 -15.66
CA THR A 216 -10.41 -6.89 -16.51
C THR A 216 -9.19 -6.71 -17.41
N TYR A 217 -8.05 -7.32 -17.08
CA TYR A 217 -6.80 -7.13 -17.84
C TYR A 217 -6.76 -7.84 -19.18
N THR A 218 -7.84 -8.55 -19.54
CA THR A 218 -8.09 -9.10 -20.87
C THR A 218 -8.90 -8.15 -21.78
N SER A 219 -9.31 -6.98 -21.26
CA SER A 219 -10.10 -5.97 -21.98
C SER A 219 -9.25 -5.12 -22.93
N ASP A 220 -9.91 -4.46 -23.89
CA ASP A 220 -9.28 -3.49 -24.79
C ASP A 220 -8.67 -2.30 -24.03
N ASN A 221 -9.12 -2.04 -22.80
CA ASN A 221 -8.60 -0.99 -21.95
C ASN A 221 -7.15 -1.27 -21.52
N MET A 222 -6.81 -2.55 -21.29
CA MET A 222 -5.42 -2.95 -21.02
C MET A 222 -4.52 -2.71 -22.24
N LEU A 223 -5.01 -3.00 -23.45
CA LEU A 223 -4.26 -2.69 -24.68
C LEU A 223 -4.02 -1.17 -24.81
N LYS A 224 -5.04 -0.33 -24.59
CA LYS A 224 -4.89 1.14 -24.62
C LYS A 224 -3.85 1.63 -23.62
N LEU A 225 -3.81 1.06 -22.40
CA LEU A 225 -2.79 1.39 -21.40
C LEU A 225 -1.38 1.06 -21.93
N LEU A 226 -1.19 -0.14 -22.49
CA LEU A 226 0.10 -0.56 -23.04
C LEU A 226 0.52 0.28 -24.24
N GLU A 227 -0.42 0.66 -25.11
CA GLU A 227 -0.18 1.57 -26.25
C GLU A 227 0.28 2.97 -25.78
N ALA A 228 -0.33 3.51 -24.71
CA ALA A 228 0.09 4.79 -24.12
C ALA A 228 1.53 4.69 -23.56
N VAL A 229 1.89 3.59 -22.88
CA VAL A 229 3.24 3.35 -22.40
C VAL A 229 4.23 3.25 -23.54
N GLU A 230 3.90 2.49 -24.60
CA GLU A 230 4.74 2.36 -25.79
C GLU A 230 4.96 3.71 -26.47
N ALA A 231 3.92 4.54 -26.57
CA ALA A 231 4.04 5.88 -27.12
C ALA A 231 4.96 6.79 -26.31
N MET A 232 4.84 6.77 -24.96
CA MET A 232 5.70 7.56 -24.07
C MET A 232 7.18 7.16 -24.15
N THR A 233 7.47 5.86 -24.17
CA THR A 233 8.85 5.34 -24.24
C THR A 233 9.47 5.58 -25.63
N LYS A 234 8.74 5.29 -26.70
CA LYS A 234 9.22 5.53 -28.08
C LYS A 234 9.47 7.01 -28.39
N SER A 235 8.71 7.91 -27.76
CA SER A 235 8.91 9.36 -27.90
C SER A 235 9.98 9.93 -26.98
N GLY A 236 10.57 9.12 -26.08
CA GLY A 236 11.55 9.55 -25.11
C GLY A 236 10.99 10.42 -23.98
N TYR A 237 9.67 10.49 -23.81
CA TYR A 237 9.04 11.24 -22.72
C TYR A 237 9.18 10.53 -21.38
N MET A 238 9.32 9.20 -21.42
CA MET A 238 9.55 8.33 -20.28
C MET A 238 10.78 7.45 -20.56
N PRO A 239 11.57 7.07 -19.51
CA PRO A 239 12.68 6.12 -19.67
C PRO A 239 12.23 4.80 -20.31
N ASN A 240 13.05 4.24 -21.19
CA ASN A 240 12.86 2.91 -21.77
C ASN A 240 13.51 1.79 -20.95
N TYR A 241 13.68 2.02 -19.66
CA TYR A 241 14.23 1.08 -18.68
C TYR A 241 13.46 1.22 -17.35
N GLY A 242 13.54 0.17 -16.53
CA GLY A 242 12.92 0.18 -15.19
C GLY A 242 13.60 1.16 -14.25
N VAL A 243 12.80 2.03 -13.61
CA VAL A 243 13.27 2.97 -12.59
C VAL A 243 12.93 2.40 -11.21
N GLU A 244 13.93 2.30 -10.32
CA GLU A 244 13.74 1.85 -8.95
C GLU A 244 12.91 2.85 -8.13
N ALA A 245 12.17 2.34 -7.13
CA ALA A 245 11.25 3.14 -6.31
C ALA A 245 11.93 4.37 -5.68
N GLY A 246 13.12 4.23 -5.13
CA GLY A 246 13.87 5.34 -4.52
C GLY A 246 14.34 6.39 -5.53
N LYS A 247 14.61 5.99 -6.77
CA LYS A 247 15.22 6.88 -7.79
C LYS A 247 14.24 7.88 -8.40
N ARG A 248 12.95 7.53 -8.57
CA ARG A 248 11.97 8.41 -9.23
C ARG A 248 11.85 9.80 -8.59
N MET A 249 11.81 9.84 -7.25
CA MET A 249 11.73 11.11 -6.51
C MET A 249 13.05 11.88 -6.58
N VAL A 250 14.19 11.18 -6.49
CA VAL A 250 15.51 11.78 -6.66
C VAL A 250 15.65 12.41 -8.05
N MET A 251 15.16 11.76 -9.11
CA MET A 251 15.17 12.34 -10.47
C MET A 251 14.38 13.65 -10.53
N CYS A 252 13.25 13.75 -9.84
CA CYS A 252 12.52 15.01 -9.72
C CYS A 252 13.30 16.05 -8.88
N GLN A 253 13.90 15.63 -7.77
CA GLN A 253 14.74 16.51 -6.92
C GLN A 253 15.98 17.05 -7.63
N THR A 254 16.51 16.33 -8.59
CA THR A 254 17.70 16.75 -9.38
C THR A 254 17.35 17.43 -10.71
N GLY A 255 16.04 17.61 -11.00
CA GLY A 255 15.61 18.22 -12.27
C GLY A 255 15.66 17.27 -13.48
N ASN A 256 16.02 16.00 -13.29
CA ASN A 256 16.06 14.99 -14.36
C ASN A 256 14.68 14.39 -14.71
N ALA A 257 13.65 14.72 -13.94
CA ALA A 257 12.25 14.42 -14.23
C ALA A 257 11.35 15.59 -13.82
N MET A 258 10.36 15.91 -14.67
CA MET A 258 9.36 16.93 -14.36
C MET A 258 8.24 16.36 -13.49
N ILE A 259 7.69 15.20 -13.91
CA ILE A 259 6.62 14.47 -13.22
C ILE A 259 7.14 13.11 -12.82
N PHE A 260 6.73 12.62 -11.65
CA PHE A 260 7.00 11.24 -11.24
C PHE A 260 5.72 10.55 -10.75
N GLY A 261 5.62 9.26 -11.02
CA GLY A 261 4.50 8.42 -10.60
C GLY A 261 4.71 7.73 -9.26
N LYS A 262 3.65 7.10 -8.75
CA LYS A 262 3.53 6.64 -7.37
C LYS A 262 3.80 7.80 -6.41
N ALA A 263 3.22 8.95 -6.72
CA ALA A 263 3.27 10.12 -5.86
C ALA A 263 2.14 10.05 -4.81
N MET A 264 2.44 10.56 -3.62
CA MET A 264 1.55 10.58 -2.46
C MET A 264 1.56 11.98 -1.84
N PRO A 265 0.51 12.36 -1.09
CA PRO A 265 0.47 13.67 -0.42
C PRO A 265 1.68 13.92 0.49
N LEU A 266 2.11 12.92 1.24
CA LEU A 266 3.26 13.00 2.16
C LEU A 266 4.57 13.46 1.50
N PHE A 267 4.71 13.34 0.17
CA PHE A 267 5.94 13.75 -0.51
C PHE A 267 6.16 15.27 -0.48
N GLU A 268 5.12 16.05 -0.26
CA GLU A 268 5.28 17.48 -0.01
C GLU A 268 6.24 17.75 1.15
N LEU A 269 6.11 17.00 2.26
CA LEU A 269 7.00 17.12 3.41
C LEU A 269 8.45 16.72 3.04
N ASN A 270 8.62 15.69 2.21
CA ASN A 270 9.94 15.25 1.79
C ASN A 270 10.64 16.32 0.93
N PHE A 271 9.92 16.96 0.00
CA PHE A 271 10.46 18.06 -0.79
C PHE A 271 10.76 19.31 0.08
N LYS A 272 9.88 19.67 1.00
CA LYS A 272 10.11 20.78 1.95
C LYS A 272 11.36 20.53 2.81
N ARG A 273 11.56 19.31 3.32
CA ARG A 273 12.75 18.95 4.08
C ARG A 273 14.02 19.06 3.23
N ASN A 274 14.01 18.55 1.98
CA ASN A 274 15.16 18.69 1.08
C ASN A 274 15.45 20.15 0.73
N ASN A 275 14.43 20.98 0.47
CA ASN A 275 14.58 22.41 0.21
C ASN A 275 15.23 23.12 1.42
N ALA A 276 14.81 22.79 2.64
CA ALA A 276 15.41 23.35 3.87
C ALA A 276 16.88 22.91 4.03
N ALA A 277 17.20 21.66 3.69
CA ALA A 277 18.58 21.15 3.70
C ALA A 277 19.48 21.87 2.67
N ILE A 278 18.95 22.18 1.48
CA ILE A 278 19.64 23.01 0.48
C ILE A 278 19.93 24.39 1.07
N ASP A 279 18.96 25.05 1.72
CA ASP A 279 19.13 26.36 2.34
C ASP A 279 20.14 26.33 3.49
N ALA A 280 20.13 25.28 4.30
CA ALA A 280 21.06 25.10 5.41
C ALA A 280 22.49 24.86 4.94
N ASN A 281 22.67 24.31 3.73
CA ASN A 281 23.97 23.97 3.11
C ASN A 281 24.88 23.15 4.07
N ASP A 282 24.28 22.21 4.80
CA ASP A 282 24.94 21.36 5.81
C ASP A 282 25.34 19.97 5.28
N GLY A 283 25.11 19.71 4.00
CA GLY A 283 25.38 18.44 3.34
C GLY A 283 24.33 17.36 3.56
N SER A 284 23.19 17.67 4.17
CA SER A 284 22.07 16.73 4.36
C SER A 284 21.11 16.67 3.17
N ALA A 285 21.19 17.65 2.25
CA ALA A 285 20.38 17.64 1.04
C ALA A 285 20.75 16.48 0.12
N VAL A 286 19.79 16.02 -0.69
CA VAL A 286 20.06 15.08 -1.79
C VAL A 286 21.13 15.68 -2.72
N ALA A 287 22.15 14.89 -3.07
CA ALA A 287 23.24 15.37 -3.91
C ALA A 287 22.71 15.90 -5.24
N ASP A 288 23.26 17.03 -5.70
CA ASP A 288 22.90 17.73 -6.94
C ASP A 288 21.43 18.15 -7.02
N SER A 289 20.70 18.15 -5.90
CA SER A 289 19.30 18.53 -5.88
C SER A 289 19.09 20.04 -6.06
N ILE A 290 17.96 20.36 -6.68
CA ILE A 290 17.40 21.69 -6.81
C ILE A 290 16.24 21.87 -5.84
N LYS A 291 15.85 23.11 -5.57
CA LYS A 291 14.61 23.37 -4.85
C LYS A 291 13.42 23.00 -5.73
N VAL A 292 12.47 22.29 -5.15
CA VAL A 292 11.25 21.87 -5.82
C VAL A 292 10.04 22.33 -5.03
N ASP A 293 9.17 23.09 -5.66
CA ASP A 293 7.80 23.29 -5.20
C ASP A 293 6.96 22.12 -5.72
N TYR A 294 6.52 21.26 -4.80
CA TYR A 294 5.84 20.02 -5.12
C TYR A 294 4.36 20.25 -5.43
N ALA A 295 3.90 19.72 -6.57
CA ALA A 295 2.49 19.64 -6.91
C ALA A 295 2.04 18.17 -6.91
N PHE A 296 1.02 17.83 -6.09
CA PHE A 296 0.30 16.56 -6.16
C PHE A 296 -0.79 16.67 -7.23
N LEU A 297 -0.86 15.71 -8.15
CA LEU A 297 -1.73 15.74 -9.32
C LEU A 297 -2.49 14.41 -9.48
N PRO A 298 -3.76 14.45 -9.92
CA PRO A 298 -4.50 13.24 -10.32
C PRO A 298 -3.85 12.57 -11.54
N VAL A 299 -4.06 11.26 -11.67
CA VAL A 299 -3.69 10.53 -12.88
C VAL A 299 -4.57 11.03 -14.04
N PRO A 300 -4.00 11.25 -15.25
CA PRO A 300 -4.79 11.71 -16.40
C PRO A 300 -5.80 10.65 -16.83
N THR A 301 -6.92 11.07 -17.42
CA THR A 301 -8.01 10.19 -17.83
C THR A 301 -8.06 10.07 -19.37
N MET A 302 -8.11 8.85 -19.90
CA MET A 302 -8.30 8.59 -21.33
C MET A 302 -9.70 8.97 -21.79
N GLU A 303 -9.84 9.32 -23.07
CA GLU A 303 -11.13 9.65 -23.66
C GLU A 303 -12.14 8.52 -23.45
N GLY A 304 -13.34 8.89 -23.01
CA GLY A 304 -14.45 7.95 -22.75
C GLY A 304 -14.38 7.23 -21.42
N MET A 305 -13.31 7.43 -20.60
CA MET A 305 -13.16 6.84 -19.28
C MET A 305 -13.70 7.78 -18.18
N THR A 306 -14.08 7.20 -17.05
CA THR A 306 -14.42 7.94 -15.84
C THR A 306 -13.16 8.18 -15.01
N GLU A 307 -12.97 9.41 -14.55
CA GLU A 307 -11.87 9.73 -13.66
C GLU A 307 -11.96 8.90 -12.37
N SER A 308 -10.86 8.33 -11.97
CA SER A 308 -10.73 7.54 -10.76
C SER A 308 -9.32 7.65 -10.17
N CYS A 309 -9.15 7.25 -8.92
CA CYS A 309 -7.86 7.23 -8.24
C CYS A 309 -7.57 5.82 -7.73
N PHE A 310 -6.32 5.41 -7.81
CA PHE A 310 -5.87 4.19 -7.15
C PHE A 310 -5.76 4.43 -5.65
N GLY A 311 -6.49 3.62 -4.87
CA GLY A 311 -6.36 3.53 -3.44
C GLY A 311 -5.96 2.12 -3.05
N SER A 312 -5.02 2.01 -2.10
CA SER A 312 -4.63 0.75 -1.50
C SER A 312 -4.90 0.81 -0.02
N VAL A 313 -5.52 -0.23 0.51
CA VAL A 313 -5.61 -0.44 1.95
C VAL A 313 -4.50 -1.39 2.34
N ASP A 314 -3.67 -0.92 3.25
CA ASP A 314 -2.72 -1.76 3.94
C ASP A 314 -3.18 -1.91 5.39
N GLY A 315 -2.98 -3.09 5.95
CA GLY A 315 -3.48 -3.41 7.27
C GLY A 315 -2.73 -4.57 7.90
N LEU A 316 -3.11 -4.88 9.13
CA LEU A 316 -2.57 -6.00 9.88
C LEU A 316 -3.51 -7.19 9.77
N ILE A 317 -3.01 -8.35 9.32
CA ILE A 317 -3.74 -9.62 9.30
C ILE A 317 -3.25 -10.55 10.38
N ALA A 318 -4.15 -11.42 10.87
CA ALA A 318 -3.78 -12.52 11.74
C ALA A 318 -3.47 -13.78 10.91
N LEU A 319 -2.40 -14.47 11.27
CA LEU A 319 -1.91 -15.64 10.55
C LEU A 319 -1.77 -16.85 11.46
N ARG A 320 -2.00 -18.03 10.89
CA ARG A 320 -1.80 -19.32 11.54
C ARG A 320 -0.39 -19.82 11.31
N ASN A 321 0.20 -20.38 12.37
CA ASN A 321 1.43 -21.15 12.32
C ASN A 321 1.29 -22.45 13.14
N ASN A 322 2.35 -23.23 13.25
CA ASN A 322 2.35 -24.52 13.96
C ASN A 322 2.18 -24.45 15.48
N LYS A 323 2.14 -23.25 16.06
CA LYS A 323 1.93 -22.99 17.50
C LYS A 323 0.54 -22.45 17.82
N THR A 324 -0.25 -22.09 16.81
CA THR A 324 -1.52 -21.41 16.97
C THR A 324 -2.56 -22.27 17.70
N THR A 325 -3.18 -21.70 18.74
CA THR A 325 -4.33 -22.23 19.48
C THR A 325 -5.42 -21.19 19.57
N ASP A 326 -6.66 -21.58 19.89
CA ASP A 326 -7.77 -20.63 20.02
C ASP A 326 -7.54 -19.58 21.15
N GLU A 327 -6.86 -19.96 22.23
CA GLU A 327 -6.52 -19.02 23.31
C GLU A 327 -5.46 -18.02 22.87
N HIS A 328 -4.43 -18.51 22.16
CA HIS A 328 -3.40 -17.67 21.56
C HIS A 328 -4.01 -16.66 20.58
N LEU A 329 -4.96 -17.08 19.72
CA LEU A 329 -5.61 -16.20 18.74
C LEU A 329 -6.39 -15.05 19.38
N LYS A 330 -6.99 -15.23 20.55
CA LYS A 330 -7.63 -14.12 21.29
C LYS A 330 -6.62 -13.04 21.66
N ASN A 331 -5.45 -13.44 22.11
CA ASN A 331 -4.37 -12.51 22.45
C ASN A 331 -3.79 -11.83 21.20
N VAL A 332 -3.61 -12.60 20.12
CA VAL A 332 -3.17 -12.08 18.81
C VAL A 332 -4.13 -11.01 18.31
N VAL A 333 -5.45 -11.29 18.27
CA VAL A 333 -6.45 -10.34 17.78
C VAL A 333 -6.60 -9.13 18.72
N ALA A 334 -6.44 -9.31 20.03
CA ALA A 334 -6.43 -8.19 20.96
C ALA A 334 -5.24 -7.24 20.74
N PHE A 335 -4.05 -7.78 20.44
CA PHE A 335 -2.89 -6.95 20.09
C PHE A 335 -3.05 -6.29 18.72
N LEU A 336 -3.61 -7.00 17.75
CA LEU A 336 -3.90 -6.46 16.42
C LEU A 336 -4.87 -5.26 16.51
N ASP A 337 -5.99 -5.38 17.23
CA ASP A 337 -6.94 -4.28 17.46
C ASP A 337 -6.29 -3.11 18.24
N TYR A 338 -5.44 -3.42 19.22
CA TYR A 338 -4.68 -2.40 19.94
C TYR A 338 -3.79 -1.57 19.00
N LEU A 339 -3.15 -2.19 18.00
CA LEU A 339 -2.28 -1.49 17.05
C LEU A 339 -3.06 -0.62 16.05
N CYS A 340 -4.26 -1.03 15.63
CA CYS A 340 -5.02 -0.42 14.56
C CYS A 340 -6.05 0.63 15.01
N SER A 341 -6.09 1.03 16.29
CA SER A 341 -7.15 1.89 16.81
C SER A 341 -6.67 3.05 17.68
N GLY A 342 -7.53 4.03 17.89
CA GLY A 342 -7.30 5.18 18.78
C GLY A 342 -6.12 6.05 18.38
N ASP A 343 -5.35 6.48 19.38
CA ASP A 343 -4.17 7.36 19.16
C ASP A 343 -3.13 6.71 18.23
N ARG A 344 -3.02 5.38 18.20
CA ARG A 344 -2.05 4.67 17.34
C ARG A 344 -2.40 4.77 15.86
N ALA A 345 -3.68 4.60 15.50
CA ALA A 345 -4.13 4.85 14.13
C ALA A 345 -3.81 6.30 13.72
N ALA A 346 -4.10 7.29 14.57
CA ALA A 346 -3.79 8.68 14.30
C ALA A 346 -2.28 8.96 14.15
N ILE A 347 -1.42 8.31 14.96
CA ILE A 347 0.03 8.45 14.88
C ILE A 347 0.58 7.83 13.59
N VAL A 348 -0.01 6.73 13.11
CA VAL A 348 0.36 6.11 11.83
C VAL A 348 -0.01 7.02 10.66
N ASP A 349 -1.23 7.57 10.67
CA ASP A 349 -1.79 8.27 9.53
C ASP A 349 -1.31 9.72 9.36
N ALA A 350 -1.05 10.43 10.47
CA ALA A 350 -0.66 11.83 10.42
C ALA A 350 0.60 12.10 9.58
N PRO A 351 1.74 11.39 9.75
CA PRO A 351 2.92 11.61 8.92
C PRO A 351 2.74 11.14 7.47
N LEU A 352 1.70 10.35 7.17
CA LEU A 352 1.32 9.97 5.82
C LEU A 352 0.40 10.99 5.15
N LEU A 353 -0.07 11.99 5.88
CA LEU A 353 -1.10 12.97 5.49
C LEU A 353 -2.41 12.29 5.06
N LEU A 354 -2.81 11.27 5.80
CA LEU A 354 -4.01 10.47 5.61
C LEU A 354 -4.94 10.63 6.81
N GLU A 355 -6.23 10.47 6.58
CA GLU A 355 -7.23 10.44 7.65
C GLU A 355 -7.43 9.00 8.13
N PRO A 356 -7.45 8.74 9.47
CA PRO A 356 -7.66 7.40 9.99
C PRO A 356 -8.96 6.74 9.50
N VAL A 357 -8.88 5.46 9.20
CA VAL A 357 -10.01 4.63 8.72
C VAL A 357 -10.89 4.10 9.85
N CYS A 358 -10.68 4.58 11.07
CA CYS A 358 -11.52 4.27 12.22
C CYS A 358 -11.95 5.56 12.97
N LYS A 359 -13.13 5.52 13.59
CA LYS A 359 -13.69 6.67 14.32
C LYS A 359 -12.81 7.11 15.48
N SER A 360 -12.31 6.14 16.27
CA SER A 360 -11.43 6.42 17.41
C SER A 360 -10.09 7.07 16.97
N GLY A 361 -9.56 6.69 15.83
CA GLY A 361 -8.38 7.32 15.23
C GLY A 361 -8.67 8.75 14.80
N ARG A 362 -9.80 9.01 14.12
CA ARG A 362 -10.20 10.37 13.72
C ARG A 362 -10.42 11.30 14.91
N GLU A 363 -10.96 10.79 16.02
CA GLU A 363 -11.09 11.59 17.26
C GLU A 363 -9.74 12.00 17.85
N ALA A 364 -8.71 11.16 17.68
CA ALA A 364 -7.35 11.44 18.13
C ALA A 364 -6.53 12.29 17.14
N TYR A 365 -6.82 12.21 15.85
CA TYR A 365 -6.05 12.76 14.74
C TYR A 365 -5.65 14.25 14.89
N PRO A 366 -6.53 15.18 15.35
CA PRO A 366 -6.17 16.60 15.49
C PRO A 366 -4.98 16.90 16.43
N LYS A 367 -4.55 15.93 17.23
CA LYS A 367 -3.36 16.07 18.09
C LYS A 367 -2.05 15.87 17.32
N TYR A 368 -2.11 15.19 16.18
CA TYR A 368 -0.96 14.70 15.42
C TYR A 368 -0.89 15.28 14.01
N GLU A 369 -1.97 15.91 13.53
CA GLU A 369 -2.11 16.44 12.17
C GLU A 369 -0.97 17.39 11.80
N GLU A 370 -0.38 17.17 10.64
CA GLU A 370 0.67 18.02 10.08
C GLU A 370 0.09 19.36 9.58
N THR A 371 0.84 20.42 9.75
CA THR A 371 0.43 21.78 9.40
C THR A 371 1.35 22.42 8.35
N GLY A 372 0.87 23.49 7.72
CA GLY A 372 1.67 24.28 6.78
C GLY A 372 1.84 23.63 5.40
N LEU A 373 0.90 22.77 5.01
CA LEU A 373 0.83 22.16 3.68
C LEU A 373 0.29 23.15 2.63
N ASP A 374 0.55 22.87 1.35
CA ASP A 374 -0.05 23.61 0.23
C ASP A 374 -1.55 23.29 0.12
N GLU A 375 -2.39 24.33 0.11
CA GLU A 375 -3.86 24.18 0.08
C GLU A 375 -4.34 23.44 -1.18
N GLY A 376 -3.67 23.63 -2.33
CA GLY A 376 -4.00 22.95 -3.58
C GLY A 376 -3.69 21.46 -3.51
N ASN A 377 -2.55 21.08 -2.93
CA ASN A 377 -2.19 19.68 -2.71
C ASN A 377 -3.16 18.98 -1.75
N VAL A 378 -3.53 19.66 -0.64
CA VAL A 378 -4.52 19.14 0.32
C VAL A 378 -5.88 18.91 -0.35
N ALA A 379 -6.35 19.91 -1.12
CA ALA A 379 -7.63 19.79 -1.83
C ALA A 379 -7.59 18.69 -2.91
N ALA A 380 -6.49 18.54 -3.66
CA ALA A 380 -6.31 17.51 -4.65
C ALA A 380 -6.26 16.10 -4.01
N ALA A 381 -5.62 15.97 -2.85
CA ALA A 381 -5.59 14.73 -2.10
C ALA A 381 -6.99 14.33 -1.61
N ALA A 382 -7.72 15.25 -0.99
CA ALA A 382 -9.09 15.02 -0.53
C ALA A 382 -10.04 14.64 -1.68
N ARG A 383 -9.89 15.31 -2.84
CA ARG A 383 -10.62 14.95 -4.07
C ARG A 383 -10.26 13.55 -4.53
N SER A 384 -8.98 13.19 -4.56
CA SER A 384 -8.51 11.87 -4.99
C SER A 384 -9.07 10.74 -4.13
N ILE A 385 -9.20 10.93 -2.80
CA ILE A 385 -9.84 9.96 -1.90
C ILE A 385 -11.28 9.68 -2.35
N SER A 386 -12.03 10.70 -2.75
CA SER A 386 -13.43 10.55 -3.20
C SER A 386 -13.57 9.81 -4.54
N LEU A 387 -12.48 9.66 -5.28
CA LEU A 387 -12.40 8.97 -6.58
C LEU A 387 -11.86 7.55 -6.48
N VAL A 388 -11.53 7.08 -5.28
CA VAL A 388 -11.06 5.71 -5.07
C VAL A 388 -12.19 4.73 -5.33
N VAL A 389 -11.92 3.73 -6.16
CA VAL A 389 -12.86 2.65 -6.48
C VAL A 389 -12.42 1.38 -5.72
N ALA A 390 -13.22 0.99 -4.75
CA ALA A 390 -12.99 -0.22 -3.98
C ALA A 390 -13.06 -1.49 -4.87
N PRO A 391 -12.35 -2.57 -4.52
CA PRO A 391 -12.53 -3.86 -5.16
C PRO A 391 -13.99 -4.35 -5.02
N PRO A 392 -14.52 -5.07 -6.01
CA PRO A 392 -15.87 -5.61 -5.90
C PRO A 392 -15.97 -6.64 -4.76
N ALA A 393 -17.08 -6.63 -4.04
CA ALA A 393 -17.35 -7.65 -3.04
C ALA A 393 -17.55 -9.03 -3.70
N GLY A 394 -17.09 -10.09 -3.04
CA GLY A 394 -17.29 -11.46 -3.48
C GLY A 394 -16.15 -12.05 -4.33
N ILE A 395 -15.03 -11.36 -4.50
CA ILE A 395 -13.81 -11.96 -5.07
C ILE A 395 -13.40 -13.12 -4.18
N THR A 396 -13.23 -14.31 -4.78
CA THR A 396 -12.79 -15.51 -4.05
C THR A 396 -11.28 -15.49 -3.79
N ALA A 397 -10.82 -16.27 -2.82
CA ALA A 397 -9.40 -16.45 -2.56
C ALA A 397 -8.65 -16.97 -3.80
N GLU A 398 -9.24 -17.92 -4.52
CA GLU A 398 -8.69 -18.48 -5.77
C GLU A 398 -8.55 -17.41 -6.87
N GLN A 399 -9.60 -16.59 -7.08
CA GLN A 399 -9.54 -15.50 -8.05
C GLN A 399 -8.44 -14.49 -7.70
N SER A 400 -8.34 -14.11 -6.44
CA SER A 400 -7.30 -13.19 -5.94
C SER A 400 -5.89 -13.76 -6.14
N ALA A 401 -5.68 -15.05 -5.78
CA ALA A 401 -4.39 -15.73 -5.95
C ALA A 401 -4.00 -15.87 -7.43
N ASN A 402 -4.94 -16.21 -8.30
CA ASN A 402 -4.73 -16.31 -9.74
C ASN A 402 -4.40 -14.94 -10.37
N ALA A 403 -5.08 -13.88 -9.97
CA ALA A 403 -4.77 -12.52 -10.44
C ALA A 403 -3.36 -12.07 -10.02
N LEU A 404 -2.95 -12.37 -8.79
CA LEU A 404 -1.61 -12.08 -8.29
C LEU A 404 -0.54 -12.89 -9.03
N LEU A 405 -0.80 -14.18 -9.28
CA LEU A 405 0.08 -15.04 -10.07
C LEU A 405 0.28 -14.48 -11.49
N LEU A 406 -0.80 -14.13 -12.18
CA LEU A 406 -0.74 -13.53 -13.52
C LEU A 406 0.03 -12.22 -13.51
N MET A 407 -0.18 -11.37 -12.51
CA MET A 407 0.55 -10.11 -12.36
C MET A 407 2.05 -10.38 -12.30
N ASN A 408 2.50 -11.28 -11.44
CA ASN A 408 3.91 -11.53 -11.19
C ASN A 408 4.61 -12.32 -12.32
N GLU A 409 3.95 -13.36 -12.85
CA GLU A 409 4.59 -14.30 -13.78
C GLU A 409 4.43 -13.92 -15.25
N THR A 410 3.45 -13.05 -15.57
CA THR A 410 3.16 -12.69 -16.96
C THR A 410 3.13 -11.18 -17.19
N ILE A 411 2.30 -10.44 -16.45
CA ILE A 411 2.03 -9.03 -16.77
C ILE A 411 3.28 -8.20 -16.53
N ILE A 412 3.91 -8.31 -15.36
CA ILE A 412 5.15 -7.57 -15.04
C ILE A 412 6.27 -7.89 -16.05
N PRO A 413 6.62 -9.17 -16.34
CA PRO A 413 7.63 -9.47 -17.35
C PRO A 413 7.32 -8.91 -18.74
N LYS A 414 6.06 -8.97 -19.21
CA LYS A 414 5.67 -8.40 -20.51
C LYS A 414 5.73 -6.89 -20.51
N PHE A 415 5.34 -6.25 -19.43
CA PHE A 415 5.48 -4.80 -19.26
C PHE A 415 6.96 -4.37 -19.27
N GLN A 416 7.86 -5.11 -18.61
CA GLN A 416 9.30 -4.84 -18.66
C GLN A 416 9.86 -4.96 -20.08
N SER A 417 9.47 -5.99 -20.84
CA SER A 417 9.86 -6.15 -22.22
C SER A 417 9.31 -5.02 -23.12
N LEU A 418 8.10 -4.54 -22.84
CA LEU A 418 7.50 -3.38 -23.53
C LEU A 418 8.32 -2.10 -23.27
N LEU A 419 8.66 -1.83 -22.01
CA LEU A 419 9.52 -0.69 -21.63
C LEU A 419 10.87 -0.73 -22.36
N ALA A 420 11.50 -1.91 -22.44
CA ALA A 420 12.76 -2.11 -23.12
C ALA A 420 12.66 -2.03 -24.66
N GLY A 421 11.44 -2.00 -25.21
CA GLY A 421 11.19 -2.01 -26.66
C GLY A 421 11.45 -3.38 -27.33
N GLU A 422 11.46 -4.46 -26.53
CA GLU A 422 11.65 -5.84 -26.97
C GLU A 422 10.37 -6.48 -27.49
N THR A 423 9.22 -5.90 -27.15
CA THR A 423 7.87 -6.31 -27.59
C THR A 423 7.02 -5.08 -27.89
N THR A 424 5.95 -5.26 -28.62
CA THR A 424 4.93 -4.23 -28.88
C THR A 424 3.80 -4.31 -27.85
N ALA A 425 3.00 -3.24 -27.73
CA ALA A 425 1.80 -3.22 -26.88
C ALA A 425 0.85 -4.37 -27.24
N GLN A 426 0.63 -4.62 -28.53
CA GLN A 426 -0.24 -5.70 -29.00
C GLN A 426 0.30 -7.08 -28.62
N GLU A 427 1.59 -7.36 -28.84
CA GLU A 427 2.20 -8.65 -28.48
C GLU A 427 2.19 -8.90 -26.97
N ALA A 428 2.43 -7.86 -26.16
CA ALA A 428 2.33 -7.96 -24.71
C ALA A 428 0.89 -8.26 -24.27
N PHE A 429 -0.10 -7.57 -24.85
CA PHE A 429 -1.50 -7.79 -24.58
C PHE A 429 -1.97 -9.21 -24.96
N ASP A 430 -1.60 -9.69 -26.16
CA ASP A 430 -1.94 -11.05 -26.60
C ASP A 430 -1.37 -12.11 -25.66
N ALA A 431 -0.16 -11.91 -25.15
CA ALA A 431 0.44 -12.81 -24.17
C ALA A 431 -0.31 -12.78 -22.84
N ILE A 432 -0.74 -11.60 -22.35
CA ILE A 432 -1.54 -11.46 -21.11
C ILE A 432 -2.88 -12.17 -21.27
N LYS A 433 -3.58 -11.99 -22.41
CA LYS A 433 -4.84 -12.68 -22.69
C LYS A 433 -4.66 -14.20 -22.70
N ALA A 434 -3.62 -14.69 -23.38
CA ALA A 434 -3.36 -16.13 -23.46
C ALA A 434 -3.12 -16.72 -22.05
N ALA A 435 -2.30 -16.09 -21.23
CA ALA A 435 -2.03 -16.54 -19.87
C ALA A 435 -3.28 -16.48 -18.97
N ALA A 436 -4.10 -15.44 -19.10
CA ALA A 436 -5.34 -15.33 -18.32
C ALA A 436 -6.30 -16.47 -18.62
N LEU A 437 -6.42 -16.91 -19.89
CA LEU A 437 -7.26 -18.03 -20.31
C LEU A 437 -6.72 -19.42 -19.90
N GLU A 438 -5.51 -19.50 -19.34
CA GLU A 438 -5.01 -20.73 -18.72
C GLU A 438 -5.50 -20.91 -17.28
N VAL A 439 -5.90 -19.81 -16.61
CA VAL A 439 -6.29 -19.82 -15.18
C VAL A 439 -7.72 -19.35 -14.91
N PHE A 440 -8.35 -18.67 -15.87
CA PHE A 440 -9.77 -18.26 -15.82
C PHE A 440 -10.54 -18.81 -17.01
N ASP A 441 -11.79 -19.15 -16.79
CA ASP A 441 -12.69 -19.49 -17.90
C ASP A 441 -12.94 -18.24 -18.78
N GLU A 442 -13.18 -18.43 -20.06
CA GLU A 442 -13.46 -17.35 -21.01
C GLU A 442 -14.66 -16.47 -20.56
N SER A 443 -15.65 -17.08 -19.91
CA SER A 443 -16.82 -16.39 -19.35
C SER A 443 -16.49 -15.46 -18.19
N ASP A 444 -15.35 -15.70 -17.51
CA ASP A 444 -14.90 -14.93 -16.34
C ASP A 444 -13.90 -13.83 -16.72
N CYS A 445 -13.68 -13.66 -18.02
CA CYS A 445 -12.82 -12.60 -18.59
C CYS A 445 -13.67 -11.52 -19.29
N VAL A 446 -13.15 -10.29 -19.28
CA VAL A 446 -13.72 -9.19 -20.08
C VAL A 446 -13.00 -9.11 -21.41
N PHE A 447 -13.77 -9.18 -22.54
CA PHE A 447 -13.28 -8.90 -23.87
C PHE A 447 -14.01 -7.69 -24.44
N GLY A 448 -13.27 -6.83 -25.17
CA GLY A 448 -13.79 -5.55 -25.61
C GLY A 448 -13.55 -4.43 -24.57
N ALA A 449 -14.29 -3.34 -24.68
CA ALA A 449 -14.20 -2.21 -23.74
C ALA A 449 -14.85 -2.57 -22.38
N LEU A 450 -14.31 -1.96 -21.30
CA LEU A 450 -14.87 -2.04 -19.95
C LEU A 450 -16.16 -1.22 -19.85
#